data_149cc4b613c114263242fbb521b45d35
#
_entry.id   149cc4b613c114263242fbb521b45d35
#
_cell.length_a   1.000
_cell.length_b   1.000
_cell.length_c   1.000
_cell.angle_alpha   90.00
_cell.angle_beta   90.00
_cell.angle_gamma   90.00
#
_symmetry.space_group_name_H-M   'P 1'
#
loop_
_entity.id
_entity.type
_entity.pdbx_description
1 polymer ?
#
loop_
_entity_poly.entity_id
_entity_poly.type
_entity_poly.pdbx_seq_one_letter_code
_entity_poly.pdbx_strand_id
1 'polypeptide(L)'
;MDNLVHIDHLPTKKDEGARILQTSWQGGGKVSSALTAFGQLGGASSMLGVVGADSYGDFLLRDYARYDVDTSRMVRDGVNSFSLVLSDEVTHGRNIIGRPGTTRRYALEDIDEDFVRQHHVLHLENADPVSHRLAAIMRENGGIVCFDGDGYSEATQAMLPEIDVFIGSEFYYNKLFGESEEYEKNLSAVRARGPKVVVFTLGDKGSVVAWEDGWSFAPGFKVPVVDTLGAGDVYHGGYI
;
A
#
# COMPACT_ATOMS: atom_id res chain seq x y z
N MET A 1 5.87 9.79 5.09
CA MET A 1 7.17 9.44 5.68
C MET A 1 6.99 9.31 7.18
N ASP A 2 7.61 8.30 7.79
CA ASP A 2 7.45 8.03 9.22
C ASP A 2 8.78 8.17 9.94
N ASN A 3 8.75 8.88 11.06
CA ASN A 3 9.84 8.94 12.01
C ASN A 3 9.46 8.06 13.20
N LEU A 4 10.05 6.87 13.26
CA LEU A 4 9.85 5.95 14.36
C LEU A 4 10.76 6.35 15.51
N VAL A 5 10.17 6.58 16.68
CA VAL A 5 10.88 7.01 17.87
C VAL A 5 10.51 6.08 19.02
N HIS A 6 11.48 5.28 19.46
CA HIS A 6 11.33 4.44 20.63
C HIS A 6 11.79 5.22 21.87
N ILE A 7 10.93 5.30 22.86
CA ILE A 7 11.13 6.05 24.11
C ILE A 7 11.02 5.14 25.33
N ASP A 8 11.62 5.54 26.43
CA ASP A 8 11.56 4.79 27.68
C ASP A 8 10.15 4.74 28.26
N HIS A 9 9.37 5.81 28.14
CA HIS A 9 7.96 5.87 28.55
C HIS A 9 7.25 7.03 27.85
N LEU A 10 5.92 6.93 27.67
CA LEU A 10 5.11 8.01 27.14
C LEU A 10 4.85 9.05 28.24
N PRO A 11 5.21 10.34 28.05
CA PRO A 11 4.87 11.39 29.02
C PRO A 11 3.36 11.55 29.14
N THR A 12 2.85 11.43 30.35
CA THR A 12 1.41 11.54 30.65
C THR A 12 1.07 12.74 31.51
N LYS A 13 2.07 13.39 32.09
CA LYS A 13 1.94 14.54 32.98
C LYS A 13 2.51 15.78 32.33
N LYS A 14 2.02 16.94 32.76
CA LYS A 14 2.58 18.23 32.38
C LYS A 14 4.06 18.30 32.84
N ASP A 15 4.90 18.84 31.97
CA ASP A 15 6.35 19.05 32.22
C ASP A 15 7.15 17.74 32.46
N GLU A 16 6.58 16.59 32.14
CA GLU A 16 7.27 15.30 32.13
C GLU A 16 8.08 15.14 30.84
N GLY A 17 9.32 14.71 30.94
CA GLY A 17 10.17 14.38 29.80
C GLY A 17 10.29 12.88 29.61
N ALA A 18 10.60 12.44 28.40
CA ALA A 18 10.98 11.06 28.10
C ALA A 18 12.32 11.02 27.37
N ARG A 19 13.01 9.90 27.45
CA ARG A 19 14.28 9.69 26.76
C ARG A 19 14.06 8.88 25.49
N ILE A 20 14.60 9.39 24.38
CA ILE A 20 14.67 8.63 23.13
C ILE A 20 15.73 7.55 23.28
N LEU A 21 15.33 6.31 23.09
CA LEU A 21 16.19 5.13 23.11
C LEU A 21 16.69 4.80 21.71
N GLN A 22 15.80 4.91 20.70
CA GLN A 22 16.13 4.67 19.31
C GLN A 22 15.28 5.56 18.41
N THR A 23 15.80 5.90 17.24
CA THR A 23 15.04 6.58 16.20
C THR A 23 15.42 6.05 14.82
N SER A 24 14.45 5.96 13.94
CA SER A 24 14.68 5.64 12.52
C SER A 24 13.69 6.37 11.63
N TRP A 25 14.15 6.70 10.43
CA TRP A 25 13.33 7.30 9.39
C TRP A 25 13.01 6.26 8.35
N GLN A 26 11.74 6.16 7.97
CA GLN A 26 11.27 5.18 7.01
C GLN A 26 10.38 5.84 5.96
N GLY A 27 10.48 5.35 4.73
CA GLY A 27 9.45 5.58 3.73
C GLY A 27 8.13 5.00 4.25
N GLY A 28 7.03 5.54 3.80
CA GLY A 28 5.69 5.06 4.13
C GLY A 28 4.76 5.22 2.94
N GLY A 29 3.61 4.58 3.01
CA GLY A 29 2.61 4.50 1.95
C GLY A 29 2.52 3.09 1.38
N LYS A 30 1.30 2.65 1.09
CA LYS A 30 1.00 1.28 0.70
C LYS A 30 1.72 0.86 -0.57
N VAL A 31 1.49 1.58 -1.67
CA VAL A 31 2.18 1.30 -2.95
C VAL A 31 3.69 1.43 -2.82
N SER A 32 4.18 2.42 -2.06
CA SER A 32 5.61 2.56 -1.74
C SER A 32 6.19 1.29 -1.13
N SER A 33 5.56 0.78 -0.08
CA SER A 33 6.01 -0.42 0.64
C SER A 33 5.94 -1.65 -0.26
N ALA A 34 4.89 -1.77 -1.08
CA ALA A 34 4.76 -2.85 -2.06
C ALA A 34 5.90 -2.80 -3.10
N LEU A 35 6.20 -1.63 -3.67
CA LEU A 35 7.27 -1.49 -4.67
C LEU A 35 8.66 -1.77 -4.08
N THR A 36 8.92 -1.33 -2.84
CA THR A 36 10.20 -1.65 -2.19
C THR A 36 10.35 -3.15 -1.90
N ALA A 37 9.26 -3.82 -1.50
CA ALA A 37 9.25 -5.27 -1.35
C ALA A 37 9.48 -5.99 -2.68
N PHE A 38 8.81 -5.55 -3.75
CA PHE A 38 9.01 -6.07 -5.11
C PHE A 38 10.46 -5.90 -5.58
N GLY A 39 11.07 -4.72 -5.35
CA GLY A 39 12.47 -4.46 -5.66
C GLY A 39 13.44 -5.36 -4.87
N GLN A 40 13.17 -5.64 -3.59
CA GLN A 40 13.95 -6.59 -2.79
C GLN A 40 13.90 -8.03 -3.34
N LEU A 41 12.81 -8.38 -4.02
CA LEU A 41 12.66 -9.67 -4.69
C LEU A 41 13.29 -9.70 -6.09
N GLY A 42 13.93 -8.60 -6.52
CA GLY A 42 14.60 -8.47 -7.80
C GLY A 42 13.73 -7.95 -8.94
N GLY A 43 12.54 -7.43 -8.62
CA GLY A 43 11.66 -6.80 -9.60
C GLY A 43 12.09 -5.38 -9.94
N ALA A 44 11.91 -4.96 -11.19
CA ALA A 44 12.11 -3.58 -11.63
C ALA A 44 10.78 -2.83 -11.58
N SER A 45 10.75 -1.68 -10.92
CA SER A 45 9.52 -0.92 -10.71
C SER A 45 9.72 0.58 -10.85
N SER A 46 8.61 1.30 -11.03
CA SER A 46 8.57 2.75 -11.13
C SER A 46 7.46 3.31 -10.26
N MET A 47 7.71 4.47 -9.62
CA MET A 47 6.70 5.15 -8.81
C MET A 47 6.19 6.38 -9.52
N LEU A 48 4.86 6.51 -9.63
CA LEU A 48 4.17 7.73 -10.03
C LEU A 48 3.52 8.38 -8.81
N GLY A 49 3.64 9.69 -8.71
CA GLY A 49 3.06 10.42 -7.58
C GLY A 49 3.71 11.77 -7.36
N VAL A 50 3.37 12.39 -6.24
CA VAL A 50 3.95 13.68 -5.84
C VAL A 50 4.74 13.50 -4.56
N VAL A 51 5.96 14.04 -4.57
CA VAL A 51 6.84 14.06 -3.40
C VAL A 51 7.23 15.51 -3.08
N GLY A 52 7.42 15.82 -1.81
CA GLY A 52 7.77 17.19 -1.40
C GLY A 52 9.07 17.70 -2.00
N ALA A 53 9.13 18.99 -2.25
CA ALA A 53 10.35 19.70 -2.61
C ALA A 53 11.18 20.09 -1.37
N ASP A 54 11.27 19.16 -0.41
CA ASP A 54 11.91 19.34 0.89
C ASP A 54 12.86 18.19 1.23
N SER A 55 13.52 18.26 2.39
CA SER A 55 14.45 17.22 2.85
C SER A 55 13.80 15.85 3.06
N TYR A 56 12.50 15.81 3.35
CA TYR A 56 11.75 14.56 3.46
C TYR A 56 11.53 13.93 2.09
N GLY A 57 11.21 14.75 1.07
CA GLY A 57 11.14 14.30 -0.30
C GLY A 57 12.48 13.77 -0.81
N ASP A 58 13.57 14.47 -0.50
CA ASP A 58 14.92 13.99 -0.84
C ASP A 58 15.26 12.66 -0.15
N PHE A 59 14.81 12.47 1.09
CA PHE A 59 14.96 11.21 1.79
C PHE A 59 14.18 10.09 1.08
N LEU A 60 12.91 10.31 0.75
CA LEU A 60 12.07 9.32 0.08
C LEU A 60 12.64 8.90 -1.29
N LEU A 61 13.10 9.85 -2.10
CA LEU A 61 13.71 9.54 -3.40
C LEU A 61 15.00 8.71 -3.26
N ARG A 62 15.83 9.01 -2.24
CA ARG A 62 17.00 8.18 -1.94
C ARG A 62 16.62 6.79 -1.42
N ASP A 63 15.54 6.68 -0.67
CA ASP A 63 15.06 5.41 -0.16
C ASP A 63 14.56 4.52 -1.30
N TYR A 64 13.76 5.06 -2.22
CA TYR A 64 13.36 4.36 -3.44
C TYR A 64 14.56 3.87 -4.27
N ALA A 65 15.58 4.71 -4.44
CA ALA A 65 16.78 4.34 -5.20
C ALA A 65 17.54 3.14 -4.60
N ARG A 66 17.41 2.88 -3.29
CA ARG A 66 18.00 1.70 -2.63
C ARG A 66 17.37 0.38 -3.07
N TYR A 67 16.18 0.43 -3.62
CA TYR A 67 15.39 -0.71 -4.08
C TYR A 67 15.16 -0.71 -5.59
N ASP A 68 16.00 0.06 -6.33
CA ASP A 68 15.93 0.20 -7.78
C ASP A 68 14.54 0.64 -8.31
N VAL A 69 13.79 1.40 -7.51
CA VAL A 69 12.52 2.00 -7.93
C VAL A 69 12.81 3.26 -8.74
N ASP A 70 12.40 3.30 -10.00
CA ASP A 70 12.50 4.49 -10.84
C ASP A 70 11.50 5.56 -10.39
N THR A 71 12.03 6.74 -10.05
CA THR A 71 11.26 7.91 -9.62
C THR A 71 11.33 9.06 -10.61
N SER A 72 11.81 8.81 -11.83
CA SER A 72 12.07 9.86 -12.85
C SER A 72 10.81 10.62 -13.29
N ARG A 73 9.63 10.06 -13.05
CA ARG A 73 8.32 10.67 -13.36
C ARG A 73 7.55 11.11 -12.12
N MET A 74 8.18 11.11 -10.96
CA MET A 74 7.58 11.72 -9.76
C MET A 74 7.64 13.24 -9.84
N VAL A 75 6.54 13.87 -9.48
CA VAL A 75 6.44 15.34 -9.40
C VAL A 75 6.98 15.82 -8.06
N ARG A 76 7.76 16.88 -8.05
CA ARG A 76 8.22 17.54 -6.82
C ARG A 76 7.41 18.79 -6.57
N ASP A 77 6.67 18.81 -5.45
CA ASP A 77 5.83 19.94 -5.08
C ASP A 77 5.58 20.01 -3.57
N GLY A 78 5.51 21.24 -3.04
CA GLY A 78 5.16 21.48 -1.65
C GLY A 78 6.10 20.86 -0.62
N VAL A 79 5.54 20.50 0.52
CA VAL A 79 6.23 19.89 1.68
C VAL A 79 5.56 18.56 2.01
N ASN A 80 6.36 17.50 2.21
CA ASN A 80 5.81 16.19 2.59
C ASN A 80 5.08 16.23 3.93
N SER A 81 4.03 15.44 4.03
CA SER A 81 3.51 15.01 5.33
C SER A 81 4.54 14.11 6.03
N PHE A 82 4.54 14.13 7.35
CA PHE A 82 5.28 13.14 8.11
C PHE A 82 4.52 12.73 9.37
N SER A 83 4.79 11.52 9.84
CA SER A 83 4.30 11.02 11.13
C SER A 83 5.47 10.83 12.09
N LEU A 84 5.28 11.26 13.32
CA LEU A 84 6.08 10.86 14.44
C LEU A 84 5.37 9.68 15.12
N VAL A 85 5.96 8.50 15.02
CA VAL A 85 5.42 7.27 15.63
C VAL A 85 6.19 6.99 16.90
N LEU A 86 5.57 7.28 18.04
CA LEU A 86 6.15 7.02 19.36
C LEU A 86 5.77 5.59 19.79
N SER A 87 6.74 4.78 20.10
CA SER A 87 6.56 3.51 20.82
C SER A 87 7.28 3.57 22.16
N ASP A 88 6.70 2.98 23.20
CA ASP A 88 7.29 3.00 24.54
C ASP A 88 7.50 1.60 25.11
N GLU A 89 8.53 1.45 25.97
CA GLU A 89 8.88 0.18 26.58
C GLU A 89 7.91 -0.29 27.67
N VAL A 90 7.10 0.61 28.24
CA VAL A 90 6.24 0.30 29.39
C VAL A 90 4.93 -0.33 28.95
N THR A 91 4.26 0.32 27.98
CA THR A 91 2.94 -0.16 27.50
C THR A 91 3.03 -1.00 26.25
N HIS A 92 4.17 -0.97 25.56
CA HIS A 92 4.34 -1.51 24.20
C HIS A 92 3.33 -0.94 23.20
N GLY A 93 2.76 0.23 23.55
CA GLY A 93 1.78 0.94 22.74
C GLY A 93 2.43 1.81 21.67
N ARG A 94 1.59 2.29 20.75
CA ARG A 94 1.99 3.27 19.74
C ARG A 94 1.09 4.49 19.76
N ASN A 95 1.73 5.67 19.66
CA ASN A 95 1.06 6.94 19.46
C ASN A 95 1.59 7.59 18.20
N ILE A 96 0.69 8.08 17.36
CA ILE A 96 1.03 8.67 16.07
C ILE A 96 0.67 10.15 16.11
N ILE A 97 1.65 11.00 15.86
CA ILE A 97 1.49 12.45 15.73
C ILE A 97 1.81 12.82 14.29
N GLY A 98 0.78 13.19 13.53
CA GLY A 98 0.93 13.53 12.11
C GLY A 98 1.09 15.02 11.88
N ARG A 99 1.98 15.42 10.98
CA ARG A 99 2.02 16.74 10.37
C ARG A 99 1.49 16.64 8.94
N PRO A 100 0.39 17.30 8.58
CA PRO A 100 -0.07 17.39 7.20
C PRO A 100 1.01 18.00 6.31
N GLY A 101 1.13 17.50 5.09
CA GLY A 101 1.94 18.11 4.03
C GLY A 101 1.17 19.18 3.27
N THR A 102 1.87 19.80 2.33
CA THR A 102 1.30 20.76 1.37
C THR A 102 1.52 20.32 -0.07
N THR A 103 1.96 19.08 -0.30
CA THR A 103 2.03 18.49 -1.62
C THR A 103 0.66 18.49 -2.27
N ARG A 104 0.57 18.89 -3.54
CA ARG A 104 -0.66 18.70 -4.30
C ARG A 104 -0.91 17.20 -4.59
N ARG A 105 -2.07 16.88 -5.08
CA ARG A 105 -2.34 15.53 -5.61
C ARG A 105 -1.72 15.37 -7.00
N TYR A 106 -1.34 14.15 -7.34
CA TYR A 106 -1.01 13.77 -8.71
C TYR A 106 -2.26 13.93 -9.58
N ALA A 107 -2.12 14.53 -10.74
CA ALA A 107 -3.24 14.96 -11.58
C ALA A 107 -3.16 14.35 -12.98
N LEU A 108 -4.24 14.46 -13.76
CA LEU A 108 -4.29 13.89 -15.11
C LEU A 108 -3.22 14.45 -16.05
N GLU A 109 -2.87 15.72 -15.88
CA GLU A 109 -1.82 16.41 -16.65
C GLU A 109 -0.39 15.93 -16.32
N ASP A 110 -0.20 15.24 -15.20
CA ASP A 110 1.10 14.69 -14.82
C ASP A 110 1.38 13.31 -15.45
N ILE A 111 0.37 12.69 -16.06
CA ILE A 111 0.48 11.34 -16.61
C ILE A 111 1.33 11.39 -17.90
N ASP A 112 2.49 10.74 -17.85
CA ASP A 112 3.26 10.39 -19.03
C ASP A 112 2.76 9.03 -19.55
N GLU A 113 1.82 9.08 -20.51
CA GLU A 113 1.20 7.85 -21.04
C GLU A 113 2.19 6.91 -21.70
N ASP A 114 3.19 7.43 -22.41
CA ASP A 114 4.20 6.61 -23.07
C ASP A 114 5.08 5.90 -22.03
N PHE A 115 5.33 6.55 -20.90
CA PHE A 115 6.03 5.92 -19.78
C PHE A 115 5.18 4.80 -19.15
N VAL A 116 3.87 5.02 -18.93
CA VAL A 116 2.97 4.00 -18.38
C VAL A 116 2.91 2.77 -19.32
N ARG A 117 2.86 2.98 -20.63
CA ARG A 117 2.82 1.89 -21.63
C ARG A 117 4.08 1.02 -21.68
N GLN A 118 5.19 1.43 -21.07
CA GLN A 118 6.42 0.62 -20.97
C GLN A 118 6.34 -0.46 -19.88
N HIS A 119 5.30 -0.41 -19.03
CA HIS A 119 5.13 -1.32 -17.90
C HIS A 119 4.11 -2.42 -18.24
N HIS A 120 4.24 -3.56 -17.55
CA HIS A 120 3.35 -4.71 -17.72
C HIS A 120 2.27 -4.77 -16.64
N VAL A 121 2.56 -4.23 -15.45
CA VAL A 121 1.67 -4.25 -14.30
C VAL A 121 1.55 -2.84 -13.73
N LEU A 122 0.34 -2.41 -13.46
CA LEU A 122 0.01 -1.19 -12.73
C LEU A 122 -0.56 -1.57 -11.37
N HIS A 123 0.01 -1.05 -10.30
CA HIS A 123 -0.49 -1.24 -8.93
C HIS A 123 -1.11 0.05 -8.40
N LEU A 124 -2.37 -0.02 -8.00
CA LEU A 124 -3.18 1.11 -7.55
C LEU A 124 -3.69 0.91 -6.13
N GLU A 125 -3.89 2.01 -5.39
CA GLU A 125 -4.51 2.01 -4.05
C GLU A 125 -5.73 2.92 -3.95
N ASN A 126 -5.99 3.74 -4.97
CA ASN A 126 -7.08 4.70 -4.99
C ASN A 126 -7.98 4.46 -6.21
N ALA A 127 -9.27 4.77 -6.08
CA ALA A 127 -10.26 4.76 -7.15
C ALA A 127 -10.69 6.22 -7.44
N ASP A 128 -9.79 6.98 -8.03
CA ASP A 128 -9.97 8.38 -8.40
C ASP A 128 -9.82 8.56 -9.93
N PRO A 129 -10.10 9.75 -10.51
CA PRO A 129 -10.00 9.96 -11.96
C PRO A 129 -8.62 9.66 -12.55
N VAL A 130 -7.54 9.85 -11.79
CA VAL A 130 -6.18 9.51 -12.22
C VAL A 130 -6.01 8.00 -12.32
N SER A 131 -6.47 7.27 -11.31
CA SER A 131 -6.43 5.80 -11.28
C SER A 131 -7.23 5.19 -12.43
N HIS A 132 -8.41 5.72 -12.73
CA HIS A 132 -9.21 5.30 -13.89
C HIS A 132 -8.47 5.53 -15.21
N ARG A 133 -7.79 6.69 -15.37
CA ARG A 133 -7.03 6.96 -16.60
C ARG A 133 -5.82 6.03 -16.72
N LEU A 134 -5.07 5.83 -15.65
CA LEU A 134 -3.92 4.93 -15.62
C LEU A 134 -4.34 3.47 -15.93
N ALA A 135 -5.45 3.00 -15.33
CA ALA A 135 -6.00 1.68 -15.62
C ALA A 135 -6.40 1.53 -17.09
N ALA A 136 -7.05 2.56 -17.69
CA ALA A 136 -7.41 2.56 -19.09
C ALA A 136 -6.18 2.42 -19.99
N ILE A 137 -5.13 3.24 -19.77
CA ILE A 137 -3.87 3.19 -20.55
C ILE A 137 -3.22 1.81 -20.44
N MET A 138 -3.14 1.26 -19.24
CA MET A 138 -2.54 -0.05 -19.00
C MET A 138 -3.28 -1.15 -19.75
N ARG A 139 -4.61 -1.16 -19.66
CA ARG A 139 -5.46 -2.17 -20.33
C ARG A 139 -5.45 -2.04 -21.85
N GLU A 140 -5.48 -0.82 -22.40
CA GLU A 140 -5.31 -0.57 -23.83
C GLU A 140 -4.00 -1.14 -24.36
N ASN A 141 -2.96 -1.17 -23.53
CA ASN A 141 -1.65 -1.70 -23.85
C ASN A 141 -1.50 -3.22 -23.57
N GLY A 142 -2.55 -3.88 -23.12
CA GLY A 142 -2.54 -5.31 -22.79
C GLY A 142 -1.85 -5.65 -21.44
N GLY A 143 -1.63 -4.65 -20.60
CA GLY A 143 -1.07 -4.82 -19.26
C GLY A 143 -2.11 -5.23 -18.22
N ILE A 144 -1.66 -5.45 -17.01
CA ILE A 144 -2.43 -5.94 -15.87
C ILE A 144 -2.64 -4.80 -14.85
N VAL A 145 -3.87 -4.64 -14.39
CA VAL A 145 -4.22 -3.70 -13.32
C VAL A 145 -4.41 -4.46 -12.01
N CYS A 146 -3.50 -4.24 -11.05
CA CYS A 146 -3.59 -4.70 -9.67
C CYS A 146 -4.12 -3.59 -8.77
N PHE A 147 -4.94 -3.95 -7.78
CA PHE A 147 -5.53 -2.98 -6.86
C PHE A 147 -5.42 -3.44 -5.40
N ASP A 148 -4.98 -2.50 -4.55
CA ASP A 148 -4.96 -2.65 -3.09
C ASP A 148 -6.32 -2.25 -2.49
N GLY A 149 -7.06 -3.28 -2.08
CA GLY A 149 -8.36 -3.17 -1.43
C GLY A 149 -8.27 -3.17 0.09
N ASP A 150 -7.36 -2.40 0.70
CA ASP A 150 -7.26 -2.33 2.17
C ASP A 150 -8.55 -1.77 2.80
N GLY A 151 -9.06 -0.66 2.29
CA GLY A 151 -10.29 -0.02 2.78
C GLY A 151 -11.47 -0.15 1.81
N TYR A 152 -12.64 -0.47 2.35
CA TYR A 152 -13.88 -0.50 1.56
C TYR A 152 -14.34 0.91 1.19
N SER A 153 -14.67 1.10 -0.09
CA SER A 153 -15.37 2.30 -0.57
C SER A 153 -16.25 1.99 -1.79
N GLU A 154 -17.31 2.77 -1.98
CA GLU A 154 -18.16 2.67 -3.18
C GLU A 154 -17.39 2.97 -4.47
N ALA A 155 -16.39 3.88 -4.40
CA ALA A 155 -15.51 4.17 -5.53
C ALA A 155 -14.69 2.94 -5.93
N THR A 156 -14.11 2.22 -4.97
CA THR A 156 -13.39 0.96 -5.24
C THR A 156 -14.33 -0.10 -5.84
N GLN A 157 -15.56 -0.18 -5.31
CA GLN A 157 -16.56 -1.09 -5.84
C GLN A 157 -16.95 -0.77 -7.30
N ALA A 158 -17.02 0.51 -7.65
CA ALA A 158 -17.31 0.96 -9.01
C ALA A 158 -16.15 0.69 -9.98
N MET A 159 -14.91 0.67 -9.49
CA MET A 159 -13.70 0.44 -10.28
C MET A 159 -13.42 -1.05 -10.57
N LEU A 160 -14.06 -2.00 -9.86
CA LEU A 160 -13.82 -3.44 -10.05
C LEU A 160 -13.81 -3.92 -11.52
N PRO A 161 -14.65 -3.41 -12.44
CA PRO A 161 -14.58 -3.80 -13.85
C PRO A 161 -13.28 -3.44 -14.59
N GLU A 162 -12.47 -2.55 -14.02
CA GLU A 162 -11.21 -2.09 -14.60
C GLU A 162 -9.99 -2.81 -14.00
N ILE A 163 -10.20 -3.62 -12.97
CA ILE A 163 -9.17 -4.32 -12.20
C ILE A 163 -9.04 -5.76 -12.68
N ASP A 164 -7.83 -6.22 -12.95
CA ASP A 164 -7.56 -7.63 -13.29
C ASP A 164 -7.24 -8.46 -12.02
N VAL A 165 -6.48 -7.90 -11.07
CA VAL A 165 -6.12 -8.55 -9.81
C VAL A 165 -6.53 -7.66 -8.64
N PHE A 166 -7.50 -8.09 -7.88
CA PHE A 166 -7.97 -7.40 -6.68
C PHE A 166 -7.44 -8.12 -5.43
N ILE A 167 -6.70 -7.41 -4.60
CA ILE A 167 -6.19 -7.93 -3.33
C ILE A 167 -6.80 -7.10 -2.20
N GLY A 168 -7.71 -7.69 -1.44
CA GLY A 168 -8.40 -7.04 -0.34
C GLY A 168 -7.89 -7.47 1.02
N SER A 169 -8.11 -6.64 2.04
CA SER A 169 -7.86 -6.97 3.44
C SER A 169 -9.00 -7.78 4.05
N GLU A 170 -8.76 -8.42 5.21
CA GLU A 170 -9.81 -9.04 6.02
C GLU A 170 -10.90 -8.03 6.40
N PHE A 171 -10.53 -6.77 6.66
CA PHE A 171 -11.50 -5.71 6.92
C PHE A 171 -12.43 -5.48 5.73
N TYR A 172 -11.89 -5.43 4.52
CA TYR A 172 -12.70 -5.29 3.29
C TYR A 172 -13.61 -6.50 3.09
N TYR A 173 -13.07 -7.72 3.27
CA TYR A 173 -13.84 -8.94 3.19
C TYR A 173 -15.03 -8.96 4.16
N ASN A 174 -14.76 -8.66 5.43
CA ASN A 174 -15.79 -8.63 6.46
C ASN A 174 -16.85 -7.54 6.21
N LYS A 175 -16.46 -6.44 5.55
CA LYS A 175 -17.41 -5.40 5.17
C LYS A 175 -18.39 -5.85 4.09
N LEU A 176 -17.95 -6.73 3.19
CA LEU A 176 -18.82 -7.29 2.13
C LEU A 176 -19.66 -8.47 2.60
N PHE A 177 -19.10 -9.36 3.40
CA PHE A 177 -19.65 -10.70 3.65
C PHE A 177 -19.82 -11.05 5.12
N GLY A 178 -19.46 -10.14 6.04
CA GLY A 178 -19.37 -10.43 7.46
C GLY A 178 -18.29 -11.48 7.75
N GLU A 179 -18.45 -12.23 8.81
CA GLU A 179 -17.52 -13.31 9.21
C GLU A 179 -17.77 -14.63 8.46
N SER A 180 -18.26 -14.57 7.22
CA SER A 180 -18.56 -15.76 6.42
C SER A 180 -17.27 -16.45 5.96
N GLU A 181 -17.20 -17.76 6.11
CA GLU A 181 -16.11 -18.61 5.59
C GLU A 181 -16.46 -19.29 4.26
N GLU A 182 -17.56 -18.88 3.60
CA GLU A 182 -17.93 -19.36 2.25
C GLU A 182 -16.99 -18.74 1.19
N TYR A 183 -15.68 -18.91 1.34
CA TYR A 183 -14.66 -18.20 0.55
C TYR A 183 -14.86 -18.38 -0.95
N GLU A 184 -15.04 -19.60 -1.44
CA GLU A 184 -15.25 -19.88 -2.87
C GLU A 184 -16.39 -19.04 -3.46
N LYS A 185 -17.55 -19.06 -2.81
CA LYS A 185 -18.74 -18.35 -3.22
C LYS A 185 -18.53 -16.82 -3.16
N ASN A 186 -17.95 -16.34 -2.06
CA ASN A 186 -17.77 -14.92 -1.79
C ASN A 186 -16.75 -14.30 -2.75
N LEU A 187 -15.61 -14.97 -2.98
CA LEU A 187 -14.62 -14.49 -3.94
C LEU A 187 -15.15 -14.55 -5.38
N SER A 188 -15.91 -15.58 -5.73
CA SER A 188 -16.57 -15.70 -7.03
C SER A 188 -17.55 -14.55 -7.27
N ALA A 189 -18.25 -14.08 -6.24
CA ALA A 189 -19.14 -12.92 -6.34
C ALA A 189 -18.37 -11.61 -6.63
N VAL A 190 -17.17 -11.44 -6.09
CA VAL A 190 -16.31 -10.30 -6.44
C VAL A 190 -15.75 -10.45 -7.85
N ARG A 191 -15.29 -11.65 -8.24
CA ARG A 191 -14.82 -11.94 -9.60
C ARG A 191 -15.86 -11.62 -10.67
N ALA A 192 -17.11 -11.98 -10.42
CA ALA A 192 -18.22 -11.71 -11.34
C ALA A 192 -18.42 -10.20 -11.66
N ARG A 193 -17.75 -9.31 -10.90
CA ARG A 193 -17.80 -7.87 -11.08
C ARG A 193 -16.64 -7.30 -11.90
N GLY A 194 -15.66 -8.12 -12.31
CA GLY A 194 -14.59 -7.68 -13.20
C GLY A 194 -13.24 -8.38 -13.01
N PRO A 195 -12.71 -8.48 -11.80
CA PRO A 195 -11.37 -9.04 -11.61
C PRO A 195 -11.25 -10.50 -12.05
N LYS A 196 -10.14 -10.83 -12.73
CA LYS A 196 -9.80 -12.20 -13.09
C LYS A 196 -9.33 -13.01 -11.88
N VAL A 197 -8.61 -12.32 -11.00
CA VAL A 197 -8.10 -12.89 -9.74
C VAL A 197 -8.55 -12.01 -8.57
N VAL A 198 -9.08 -12.65 -7.55
CA VAL A 198 -9.49 -12.01 -6.29
C VAL A 198 -8.76 -12.68 -5.13
N VAL A 199 -8.10 -11.90 -4.34
CA VAL A 199 -7.38 -12.34 -3.15
C VAL A 199 -7.93 -11.59 -1.93
N PHE A 200 -8.04 -12.27 -0.80
CA PHE A 200 -8.19 -11.60 0.50
C PHE A 200 -7.14 -12.11 1.48
N THR A 201 -6.41 -11.19 2.08
CA THR A 201 -5.55 -11.48 3.22
C THR A 201 -6.40 -11.55 4.49
N LEU A 202 -6.11 -12.54 5.35
CA LEU A 202 -6.91 -12.88 6.55
C LEU A 202 -6.05 -12.82 7.82
N GLY A 203 -5.11 -11.89 7.87
CA GLY A 203 -4.19 -11.71 9.00
C GLY A 203 -3.33 -12.96 9.23
N ASP A 204 -3.30 -13.44 10.46
CA ASP A 204 -2.53 -14.61 10.87
C ASP A 204 -3.09 -15.94 10.34
N LYS A 205 -4.33 -15.94 9.85
CA LYS A 205 -4.94 -17.11 9.20
C LYS A 205 -4.31 -17.39 7.83
N GLY A 206 -3.79 -16.35 7.15
CA GLY A 206 -3.20 -16.48 5.82
C GLY A 206 -3.95 -15.71 4.74
N SER A 207 -4.23 -16.34 3.60
CA SER A 207 -4.96 -15.71 2.50
C SER A 207 -5.82 -16.70 1.72
N VAL A 208 -6.84 -16.18 1.05
CA VAL A 208 -7.69 -16.91 0.11
C VAL A 208 -7.60 -16.26 -1.26
N VAL A 209 -7.60 -17.08 -2.30
CA VAL A 209 -7.56 -16.63 -3.70
C VAL A 209 -8.57 -17.37 -4.54
N ALA A 210 -9.21 -16.68 -5.47
CA ALA A 210 -10.02 -17.29 -6.52
C ALA A 210 -9.63 -16.74 -7.91
N TRP A 211 -9.62 -17.64 -8.88
CA TRP A 211 -9.36 -17.37 -10.30
C TRP A 211 -10.36 -18.13 -11.18
N GLU A 212 -10.19 -18.14 -12.49
CA GLU A 212 -11.18 -18.71 -13.42
C GLU A 212 -11.50 -20.18 -13.11
N ASP A 213 -10.48 -20.99 -12.87
CA ASP A 213 -10.61 -22.45 -12.76
C ASP A 213 -10.72 -22.97 -11.33
N GLY A 214 -10.76 -22.08 -10.32
CA GLY A 214 -10.87 -22.53 -8.94
C GLY A 214 -10.55 -21.49 -7.88
N TRP A 215 -10.30 -22.01 -6.68
CA TRP A 215 -9.91 -21.23 -5.53
C TRP A 215 -8.91 -22.01 -4.65
N SER A 216 -8.20 -21.30 -3.78
CA SER A 216 -7.27 -21.90 -2.83
C SER A 216 -7.19 -21.10 -1.54
N PHE A 217 -6.85 -21.78 -0.46
CA PHE A 217 -6.51 -21.18 0.82
C PHE A 217 -5.02 -21.45 1.11
N ALA A 218 -4.27 -20.41 1.37
CA ALA A 218 -2.88 -20.48 1.81
C ALA A 218 -2.82 -20.11 3.30
N PRO A 219 -2.49 -21.06 4.19
CA PRO A 219 -2.41 -20.78 5.63
C PRO A 219 -1.25 -19.84 5.94
N GLY A 220 -1.41 -19.03 6.99
CA GLY A 220 -0.36 -18.14 7.47
C GLY A 220 0.83 -18.92 8.05
N PHE A 221 2.02 -18.39 7.84
CA PHE A 221 3.23 -18.94 8.46
C PHE A 221 3.29 -18.52 9.93
N LYS A 222 3.58 -19.49 10.80
CA LYS A 222 3.80 -19.22 12.23
C LYS A 222 5.24 -18.75 12.44
N VAL A 223 5.40 -17.47 12.66
CA VAL A 223 6.70 -16.82 12.92
C VAL A 223 6.63 -16.00 14.20
N PRO A 224 7.75 -15.76 14.90
CA PRO A 224 7.78 -14.77 15.97
C PRO A 224 7.47 -13.38 15.40
N VAL A 225 6.36 -12.80 15.82
CA VAL A 225 5.91 -11.48 15.33
C VAL A 225 6.48 -10.42 16.26
N VAL A 226 7.19 -9.43 15.66
CA VAL A 226 7.70 -8.23 16.33
C VAL A 226 6.82 -7.04 15.99
N ASP A 227 6.49 -6.87 14.71
CA ASP A 227 5.61 -5.82 14.18
C ASP A 227 4.88 -6.34 12.94
N THR A 228 3.64 -5.91 12.73
CA THR A 228 2.82 -6.25 11.56
C THR A 228 2.60 -5.07 10.61
N LEU A 229 3.22 -3.91 10.90
CA LEU A 229 3.07 -2.73 10.05
C LEU A 229 3.62 -3.01 8.65
N GLY A 230 2.84 -2.72 7.62
CA GLY A 230 3.22 -2.94 6.22
C GLY A 230 3.17 -4.41 5.76
N ALA A 231 2.75 -5.37 6.61
CA ALA A 231 2.67 -6.77 6.20
C ALA A 231 1.75 -6.98 4.99
N GLY A 232 0.62 -6.26 4.92
CA GLY A 232 -0.28 -6.24 3.77
C GLY A 232 0.43 -5.69 2.53
N ASP A 233 1.10 -4.55 2.65
CA ASP A 233 1.81 -3.91 1.54
C ASP A 233 2.91 -4.84 0.98
N VAL A 234 3.68 -5.48 1.86
CA VAL A 234 4.71 -6.45 1.48
C VAL A 234 4.08 -7.68 0.78
N TYR A 235 2.90 -8.12 1.24
CA TYR A 235 2.15 -9.17 0.55
C TYR A 235 1.82 -8.78 -0.88
N HIS A 236 1.36 -7.53 -1.12
CA HIS A 236 1.13 -7.00 -2.46
C HIS A 236 2.39 -7.05 -3.33
N GLY A 237 3.52 -6.56 -2.81
CA GLY A 237 4.80 -6.58 -3.52
C GLY A 237 5.31 -7.98 -3.84
N GLY A 238 5.03 -8.96 -2.99
CA GLY A 238 5.38 -10.37 -3.23
C GLY A 238 4.41 -11.08 -4.17
N TYR A 239 3.19 -10.55 -4.35
CA TYR A 239 2.16 -11.14 -5.22
C TYR A 239 2.28 -10.70 -6.68
N ILE A 240 2.71 -9.44 -6.92
CA ILE A 240 2.92 -8.85 -8.23
C ILE A 240 4.16 -9.43 -8.91
#